data_b6913b4ce189bc6cbce0f3b7d5938f53
#
_entry.id   b6913b4ce189bc6cbce0f3b7d5938f53
#
_cell.length_a   1.000
_cell.length_b   1.000
_cell.length_c   1.000
_cell.angle_alpha   90.00
_cell.angle_beta   90.00
_cell.angle_gamma   90.00
#
_symmetry.space_group_name_H-M   'P 1'
#
loop_
_entity.id
_entity.type
_entity.pdbx_description
1 polymer ?
#
loop_
_entity_poly.entity_id
_entity_poly.type
_entity_poly.pdbx_seq_one_letter_code
_entity_poly.pdbx_strand_id
1 'polypeptide(L)'
;MKKIIAILMAAAMLFALVACGTEPVVTDEPTEEATEATEQATEAVEEVKVMSYDEFVAAELQSEVVVETYVQAKQSWWEKDGVGVATFYTQNEDGAYFLYEMPCSKDDFDNKLTAGAKIRVTGFKAEWAGEVEIIDAKYELLEGNYVAEAIDLTDKLGTDELASYQNRFAAFKGMTVEKVEYKNGEPGDDIYVTFGYNGASYDFCVEAYLTGADTEVYKAVGALTAGDVVDVEGFAYWYEGINTHITKVTPVDEK
;
A
#
# COMPACT_ATOMS: atom_id res chain seq x y z
N MET A 1 -24.58 27.36 -12.74
CA MET A 1 -24.33 28.83 -12.64
C MET A 1 -22.89 29.00 -12.14
N LYS A 2 -22.12 29.66 -12.96
CA LYS A 2 -20.66 29.88 -12.81
C LYS A 2 -20.37 30.82 -11.67
N LYS A 3 -19.31 30.58 -10.87
CA LYS A 3 -18.48 31.65 -10.29
C LYS A 3 -17.02 31.17 -10.18
N ILE A 4 -16.23 31.68 -11.10
CA ILE A 4 -14.78 31.69 -11.14
C ILE A 4 -14.34 32.81 -10.21
N ILE A 5 -13.38 32.56 -9.32
CA ILE A 5 -12.61 33.61 -8.66
C ILE A 5 -11.13 33.37 -8.94
N ALA A 6 -10.60 34.20 -9.83
CA ALA A 6 -9.17 34.33 -10.08
C ALA A 6 -8.62 35.39 -9.12
N ILE A 7 -7.52 35.11 -8.43
CA ILE A 7 -6.72 36.11 -7.72
C ILE A 7 -5.33 36.12 -8.33
N LEU A 8 -5.07 37.21 -9.06
CA LEU A 8 -3.74 37.64 -9.50
C LEU A 8 -3.04 38.34 -8.32
N MET A 9 -1.78 38.01 -8.05
CA MET A 9 -0.87 38.92 -7.38
C MET A 9 0.41 39.05 -8.18
N ALA A 10 0.68 40.30 -8.56
CA ALA A 10 1.80 40.75 -9.34
C ALA A 10 3.06 40.91 -8.48
N ALA A 11 4.20 40.53 -9.04
CA ALA A 11 5.53 40.79 -8.52
C ALA A 11 5.99 42.21 -8.87
N ALA A 12 6.69 42.88 -7.98
CA ALA A 12 7.46 44.08 -8.28
C ALA A 12 8.95 43.80 -8.03
N MET A 13 9.73 43.87 -9.10
CA MET A 13 11.19 43.93 -9.10
C MET A 13 11.66 45.32 -8.66
N LEU A 14 12.75 45.37 -7.93
CA LEU A 14 13.58 46.58 -7.85
C LEU A 14 15.04 46.17 -8.02
N PHE A 15 15.62 46.66 -9.13
CA PHE A 15 17.05 46.69 -9.43
C PHE A 15 17.70 47.87 -8.72
N ALA A 16 18.90 47.69 -8.21
CA ALA A 16 19.83 48.78 -7.99
C ALA A 16 21.26 48.31 -8.36
N LEU A 17 21.74 48.86 -9.46
CA LEU A 17 23.13 48.84 -9.90
C LEU A 17 23.85 50.07 -9.30
N VAL A 18 25.05 49.88 -8.74
CA VAL A 18 26.07 50.95 -8.73
C VAL A 18 27.43 50.31 -9.01
N ALA A 19 28.11 50.87 -9.97
CA ALA A 19 29.41 50.50 -10.50
C ALA A 19 30.52 51.49 -10.11
N CYS A 20 31.76 51.11 -10.37
CA CYS A 20 33.04 51.86 -10.45
C CYS A 20 33.74 52.10 -9.09
N GLY A 21 34.97 51.74 -8.89
CA GLY A 21 36.14 51.51 -9.74
C GLY A 21 37.40 52.04 -9.05
N THR A 22 38.48 51.35 -9.13
CA THR A 22 39.93 51.71 -9.21
C THR A 22 40.83 51.00 -8.20
N GLU A 23 41.76 50.21 -8.76
CA GLU A 23 43.03 49.71 -8.19
C GLU A 23 44.11 50.79 -8.17
N PRO A 24 45.36 50.52 -7.72
CA PRO A 24 45.91 49.58 -6.74
C PRO A 24 46.88 50.27 -5.74
N VAL A 25 47.37 49.60 -4.70
CA VAL A 25 48.74 49.68 -4.16
C VAL A 25 49.08 48.46 -3.28
N VAL A 26 50.21 47.82 -3.59
CA VAL A 26 50.87 46.72 -2.91
C VAL A 26 51.63 47.22 -1.68
N THR A 27 51.59 46.54 -0.53
CA THR A 27 52.70 46.41 0.43
C THR A 27 52.55 45.16 1.31
N ASP A 28 53.73 44.53 1.54
CA ASP A 28 54.01 43.24 2.10
C ASP A 28 53.59 43.03 3.58
N GLU A 29 53.19 41.79 3.88
CA GLU A 29 53.37 40.84 5.01
C GLU A 29 53.50 41.33 6.46
N PRO A 30 53.21 40.48 7.52
CA PRO A 30 53.20 39.00 7.55
C PRO A 30 52.01 38.30 8.23
N THR A 31 51.81 37.06 7.81
CA THR A 31 51.31 35.83 8.43
C THR A 31 50.83 35.90 9.88
N GLU A 32 49.54 35.66 10.08
CA GLU A 32 48.99 34.95 11.23
C GLU A 32 47.98 33.90 10.75
N GLU A 33 48.28 32.64 11.00
CA GLU A 33 47.41 31.47 10.82
C GLU A 33 46.20 31.63 11.71
N ALA A 34 45.03 31.96 11.11
CA ALA A 34 43.76 31.78 11.76
C ALA A 34 43.21 30.40 11.30
N THR A 35 43.30 29.44 12.18
CA THR A 35 42.63 28.13 12.06
C THR A 35 41.13 28.39 12.10
N GLU A 36 40.48 28.42 10.92
CA GLU A 36 39.02 28.33 10.83
C GLU A 36 38.61 26.92 11.21
N ALA A 37 38.11 26.76 12.42
CA ALA A 37 37.37 25.61 12.83
C ALA A 37 36.07 25.57 12.01
N THR A 38 36.03 24.69 11.03
CA THR A 38 34.80 24.35 10.33
C THR A 38 33.89 23.65 11.36
N GLU A 39 32.99 24.39 11.97
CA GLU A 39 31.84 23.79 12.63
C GLU A 39 30.99 23.06 11.55
N GLN A 40 31.23 21.77 11.40
CA GLN A 40 30.28 20.88 10.77
C GLN A 40 29.02 20.90 11.65
N ALA A 41 28.02 21.64 11.22
CA ALA A 41 26.68 21.46 11.73
C ALA A 41 26.26 20.03 11.43
N THR A 42 26.33 19.17 12.42
CA THR A 42 25.70 17.86 12.40
C THR A 42 24.21 18.18 12.47
N GLU A 43 23.54 18.17 11.30
CA GLU A 43 22.08 18.10 11.27
C GLU A 43 21.71 16.87 12.09
N ALA A 44 21.04 17.09 13.20
CA ALA A 44 20.41 16.02 13.96
C ALA A 44 19.40 15.36 13.02
N VAL A 45 19.69 14.16 12.57
CA VAL A 45 18.70 13.31 11.90
C VAL A 45 17.60 13.11 12.94
N GLU A 46 16.47 13.79 12.78
CA GLU A 46 15.28 13.50 13.58
C GLU A 46 14.97 12.02 13.39
N GLU A 47 15.04 11.29 14.46
CA GLU A 47 14.73 9.86 14.44
C GLU A 47 13.24 9.71 14.13
N VAL A 48 12.93 9.26 12.91
CA VAL A 48 11.54 9.10 12.45
C VAL A 48 10.87 8.07 13.36
N LYS A 49 9.86 8.52 14.12
CA LYS A 49 9.11 7.62 15.00
C LYS A 49 8.24 6.68 14.15
N VAL A 50 8.58 5.40 14.16
CA VAL A 50 7.76 4.34 13.55
C VAL A 50 6.64 3.96 14.51
N MET A 51 5.41 3.89 14.01
CA MET A 51 4.22 3.49 14.78
C MET A 51 4.16 1.96 14.93
N SER A 52 3.73 1.48 16.10
CA SER A 52 3.23 0.11 16.24
C SER A 52 1.90 -0.07 15.49
N TYR A 53 1.47 -1.32 15.29
CA TYR A 53 0.16 -1.57 14.67
C TYR A 53 -1.00 -0.98 15.47
N ASP A 54 -0.95 -1.09 16.81
CA ASP A 54 -1.97 -0.49 17.69
C ASP A 54 -2.01 1.03 17.58
N GLU A 55 -0.84 1.70 17.48
CA GLU A 55 -0.76 3.15 17.24
C GLU A 55 -1.34 3.52 15.87
N PHE A 56 -1.07 2.72 14.83
CA PHE A 56 -1.67 2.92 13.51
C PHE A 56 -3.20 2.74 13.54
N VAL A 57 -3.70 1.70 14.20
CA VAL A 57 -5.16 1.47 14.33
C VAL A 57 -5.82 2.64 15.05
N ALA A 58 -5.20 3.16 16.12
CA ALA A 58 -5.72 4.27 16.91
C ALA A 58 -5.54 5.65 16.24
N ALA A 59 -4.70 5.76 15.20
CA ALA A 59 -4.49 7.03 14.51
C ALA A 59 -5.77 7.51 13.82
N GLU A 60 -5.98 8.83 13.85
CA GLU A 60 -7.13 9.46 13.18
C GLU A 60 -7.02 9.33 11.65
N LEU A 61 -8.16 9.27 10.96
CA LEU A 61 -8.19 9.38 9.50
C LEU A 61 -7.62 10.74 9.07
N GLN A 62 -6.91 10.77 7.94
CA GLN A 62 -6.20 11.92 7.40
C GLN A 62 -4.94 12.33 8.20
N SER A 63 -4.55 11.58 9.23
CA SER A 63 -3.27 11.82 9.90
C SER A 63 -2.12 11.17 9.16
N GLU A 64 -0.93 11.78 9.24
CA GLU A 64 0.29 11.16 8.75
C GLU A 64 0.68 9.98 9.62
N VAL A 65 1.05 8.87 8.98
CA VAL A 65 1.47 7.64 9.62
C VAL A 65 2.82 7.20 9.09
N VAL A 66 3.63 6.59 9.96
CA VAL A 66 4.89 5.97 9.59
C VAL A 66 4.91 4.54 10.14
N VAL A 67 5.01 3.57 9.24
CA VAL A 67 5.00 2.14 9.61
C VAL A 67 6.15 1.39 8.96
N GLU A 68 6.61 0.30 9.59
CA GLU A 68 7.51 -0.67 8.97
C GLU A 68 6.75 -1.96 8.71
N THR A 69 6.84 -2.45 7.49
CA THR A 69 6.07 -3.59 7.02
C THR A 69 6.83 -4.35 5.94
N TYR A 70 6.29 -5.48 5.51
CA TYR A 70 6.88 -6.34 4.47
C TYR A 70 5.88 -6.53 3.34
N VAL A 71 6.33 -6.33 2.11
CA VAL A 71 5.52 -6.60 0.92
C VAL A 71 5.12 -8.08 0.90
N GLN A 72 3.84 -8.37 0.73
CA GLN A 72 3.32 -9.74 0.59
C GLN A 72 2.89 -10.01 -0.84
N ALA A 73 2.18 -9.06 -1.44
CA ALA A 73 1.75 -9.09 -2.83
C ALA A 73 1.60 -7.67 -3.37
N LYS A 74 1.42 -7.55 -4.66
CA LYS A 74 1.23 -6.27 -5.35
C LYS A 74 0.32 -6.44 -6.55
N GLN A 75 -0.46 -5.40 -6.82
CA GLN A 75 -1.23 -5.28 -8.05
C GLN A 75 -0.35 -4.79 -9.20
N SER A 76 -0.88 -4.79 -10.40
CA SER A 76 -0.17 -4.33 -11.60
C SER A 76 0.37 -2.91 -11.44
N TRP A 77 1.57 -2.69 -11.97
CA TRP A 77 2.16 -1.35 -12.08
C TRP A 77 1.57 -0.59 -13.27
N TRP A 78 1.29 0.69 -13.10
CA TRP A 78 0.80 1.55 -14.17
C TRP A 78 1.23 3.01 -13.96
N GLU A 79 1.07 3.85 -14.98
CA GLU A 79 1.40 5.26 -14.89
C GLU A 79 0.14 6.10 -14.67
N LYS A 80 0.16 6.90 -13.60
CA LYS A 80 -0.86 7.89 -13.27
C LYS A 80 -0.22 9.28 -13.39
N ASP A 81 -0.69 10.09 -14.34
CA ASP A 81 -0.18 11.44 -14.58
C ASP A 81 1.36 11.50 -14.76
N GLY A 82 1.96 10.49 -15.39
CA GLY A 82 3.39 10.38 -15.62
C GLY A 82 4.21 9.89 -14.41
N VAL A 83 3.56 9.45 -13.35
CA VAL A 83 4.18 8.83 -12.17
C VAL A 83 3.79 7.35 -12.13
N GLY A 84 4.78 6.48 -12.05
CA GLY A 84 4.53 5.04 -11.86
C GLY A 84 3.99 4.76 -10.48
N VAL A 85 2.90 4.00 -10.38
CA VAL A 85 2.25 3.62 -9.13
C VAL A 85 1.89 2.14 -9.13
N ALA A 86 1.78 1.57 -7.94
CA ALA A 86 1.19 0.25 -7.73
C ALA A 86 0.54 0.16 -6.35
N THR A 87 -0.40 -0.75 -6.20
CA THR A 87 -1.04 -1.06 -4.92
C THR A 87 -0.38 -2.28 -4.30
N PHE A 88 -0.11 -2.23 -2.99
CA PHE A 88 0.60 -3.28 -2.27
C PHE A 88 -0.20 -3.80 -1.08
N TYR A 89 -0.19 -5.11 -0.92
CA TYR A 89 -0.59 -5.81 0.30
C TYR A 89 0.65 -6.02 1.13
N THR A 90 0.68 -5.46 2.33
CA THR A 90 1.86 -5.54 3.20
C THR A 90 1.46 -5.99 4.59
N GLN A 91 2.35 -6.72 5.26
CA GLN A 91 2.08 -7.29 6.58
C GLN A 91 3.37 -7.45 7.37
N ASN A 92 3.30 -7.24 8.66
CA ASN A 92 4.28 -7.70 9.64
C ASN A 92 3.63 -8.69 10.62
N GLU A 93 4.34 -9.11 11.66
CA GLU A 93 3.78 -10.05 12.65
C GLU A 93 2.56 -9.49 13.37
N ASP A 94 2.54 -8.18 13.64
CA ASP A 94 1.51 -7.52 14.45
C ASP A 94 0.26 -7.16 13.63
N GLY A 95 0.42 -6.77 12.35
CA GLY A 95 -0.70 -6.30 11.54
C GLY A 95 -0.40 -6.20 10.06
N ALA A 96 -1.40 -5.77 9.31
CA ALA A 96 -1.32 -5.64 7.86
C ALA A 96 -1.77 -4.25 7.41
N TYR A 97 -1.23 -3.80 6.27
CA TYR A 97 -1.48 -2.48 5.71
C TYR A 97 -1.70 -2.60 4.20
N PHE A 98 -2.69 -1.88 3.71
CA PHE A 98 -2.97 -1.74 2.30
C PHE A 98 -2.43 -0.39 1.82
N LEU A 99 -1.49 -0.42 0.87
CA LEU A 99 -0.87 0.79 0.32
C LEU A 99 -1.49 1.06 -1.05
N TYR A 100 -2.41 2.03 -1.10
CA TYR A 100 -3.13 2.33 -2.31
C TYR A 100 -2.32 3.25 -3.22
N GLU A 101 -2.11 2.81 -4.48
CA GLU A 101 -1.42 3.57 -5.53
C GLU A 101 -0.11 4.24 -5.08
N MET A 102 0.71 3.50 -4.31
CA MET A 102 2.00 4.01 -3.85
C MET A 102 2.94 4.26 -5.03
N PRO A 103 3.51 5.49 -5.15
CA PRO A 103 4.48 5.81 -6.19
C PRO A 103 5.73 4.92 -6.11
N CYS A 104 6.11 4.31 -7.22
CA CYS A 104 7.34 3.53 -7.32
C CYS A 104 7.86 3.47 -8.76
N SER A 105 9.18 3.37 -8.92
CA SER A 105 9.77 3.13 -10.23
C SER A 105 9.45 1.72 -10.73
N LYS A 106 9.42 1.52 -12.05
CA LYS A 106 9.22 0.18 -12.63
C LYS A 106 10.34 -0.79 -12.20
N ASP A 107 11.57 -0.29 -12.04
CA ASP A 107 12.70 -1.11 -11.57
C ASP A 107 12.50 -1.55 -10.12
N ASP A 108 12.09 -0.64 -9.24
CA ASP A 108 11.82 -1.00 -7.85
C ASP A 108 10.64 -1.96 -7.75
N PHE A 109 9.59 -1.71 -8.53
CA PHE A 109 8.44 -2.61 -8.61
C PHE A 109 8.85 -4.02 -9.03
N ASP A 110 9.66 -4.16 -10.08
CA ASP A 110 10.02 -5.48 -10.60
C ASP A 110 11.03 -6.22 -9.71
N ASN A 111 12.02 -5.51 -9.16
CA ASN A 111 13.23 -6.12 -8.63
C ASN A 111 13.43 -5.94 -7.11
N LYS A 112 12.78 -4.96 -6.47
CA LYS A 112 13.02 -4.65 -5.05
C LYS A 112 11.76 -4.78 -4.18
N LEU A 113 10.61 -4.32 -4.67
CA LEU A 113 9.32 -4.43 -3.97
C LEU A 113 8.68 -5.79 -4.25
N THR A 114 9.39 -6.85 -3.92
CA THR A 114 8.97 -8.24 -4.08
C THR A 114 8.51 -8.83 -2.75
N ALA A 115 7.80 -9.96 -2.79
CA ALA A 115 7.33 -10.62 -1.57
C ALA A 115 8.47 -10.85 -0.56
N GLY A 116 8.24 -10.45 0.67
CA GLY A 116 9.21 -10.49 1.76
C GLY A 116 10.05 -9.21 1.93
N ALA A 117 10.11 -8.31 0.96
CA ALA A 117 10.90 -7.09 1.07
C ALA A 117 10.40 -6.18 2.20
N LYS A 118 11.32 -5.76 3.09
CA LYS A 118 11.03 -4.82 4.17
C LYS A 118 11.04 -3.38 3.66
N ILE A 119 10.02 -2.63 4.02
CA ILE A 119 9.89 -1.20 3.71
C ILE A 119 9.45 -0.41 4.93
N ARG A 120 9.92 0.84 5.03
CA ARG A 120 9.29 1.88 5.85
C ARG A 120 8.41 2.71 4.96
N VAL A 121 7.18 2.93 5.38
CA VAL A 121 6.18 3.68 4.64
C VAL A 121 5.78 4.92 5.44
N THR A 122 5.80 6.07 4.79
CA THR A 122 5.22 7.31 5.30
C THR A 122 4.09 7.72 4.36
N GLY A 123 2.91 7.97 4.90
CA GLY A 123 1.73 8.35 4.11
C GLY A 123 0.59 8.80 5.01
N PHE A 124 -0.62 8.83 4.50
CA PHE A 124 -1.79 9.26 5.26
C PHE A 124 -2.78 8.12 5.41
N LYS A 125 -3.25 7.90 6.64
CA LYS A 125 -4.31 6.93 6.91
C LYS A 125 -5.61 7.40 6.28
N ALA A 126 -6.22 6.56 5.47
CA ALA A 126 -7.51 6.82 4.83
C ALA A 126 -8.47 5.64 5.01
N GLU A 127 -9.71 5.84 4.66
CA GLU A 127 -10.72 4.79 4.62
C GLU A 127 -11.55 4.94 3.34
N TRP A 128 -11.78 3.84 2.64
CA TRP A 128 -12.65 3.77 1.48
C TRP A 128 -13.56 2.53 1.58
N ALA A 129 -14.88 2.77 1.64
CA ALA A 129 -15.88 1.70 1.76
C ALA A 129 -15.64 0.70 2.92
N GLY A 130 -15.01 1.18 4.02
CA GLY A 130 -14.63 0.37 5.18
C GLY A 130 -13.22 -0.23 5.10
N GLU A 131 -12.54 -0.15 3.96
CA GLU A 131 -11.12 -0.50 3.84
C GLU A 131 -10.23 0.59 4.44
N VAL A 132 -9.38 0.21 5.40
CA VAL A 132 -8.36 1.12 5.96
C VAL A 132 -7.09 1.01 5.14
N GLU A 133 -6.70 2.11 4.51
CA GLU A 133 -5.58 2.17 3.60
C GLU A 133 -4.60 3.28 3.96
N ILE A 134 -3.39 3.21 3.40
CA ILE A 134 -2.41 4.29 3.42
C ILE A 134 -2.31 4.86 2.01
N ILE A 135 -2.62 6.15 1.87
CA ILE A 135 -2.59 6.89 0.61
C ILE A 135 -1.43 7.90 0.59
N ASP A 136 -1.12 8.43 -0.60
CA ASP A 136 -0.02 9.38 -0.81
C ASP A 136 1.30 8.89 -0.20
N ALA A 137 1.50 7.58 -0.24
CA ALA A 137 2.58 6.89 0.43
C ALA A 137 3.93 7.12 -0.25
N LYS A 138 4.98 7.16 0.58
CA LYS A 138 6.40 7.07 0.17
C LYS A 138 7.02 5.89 0.89
N TYR A 139 8.02 5.28 0.29
CA TYR A 139 8.72 4.16 0.92
C TYR A 139 10.23 4.34 0.96
N GLU A 140 10.84 3.68 1.92
CA GLU A 140 12.27 3.42 2.01
C GLU A 140 12.49 1.92 2.07
N LEU A 141 13.43 1.41 1.27
CA LEU A 141 13.81 0.01 1.34
C LEU A 141 14.68 -0.22 2.58
N LEU A 142 14.37 -1.25 3.34
CA LEU A 142 15.09 -1.64 4.54
C LEU A 142 15.63 -3.06 4.41
N GLU A 143 16.65 -3.40 5.21
CA GLU A 143 17.09 -4.78 5.35
C GLU A 143 16.08 -5.60 6.15
N GLY A 144 15.76 -6.79 5.67
CA GLY A 144 14.84 -7.71 6.32
C GLY A 144 14.04 -8.52 5.31
N ASN A 145 13.50 -9.63 5.77
CA ASN A 145 12.62 -10.48 4.97
C ASN A 145 11.59 -11.15 5.85
N TYR A 146 10.31 -11.07 5.47
CA TYR A 146 9.21 -11.76 6.10
C TYR A 146 8.08 -12.02 5.11
N VAL A 147 7.67 -13.27 5.00
CA VAL A 147 6.50 -13.69 4.23
C VAL A 147 5.51 -14.30 5.22
N ALA A 148 4.31 -13.74 5.26
CA ALA A 148 3.27 -14.19 6.17
C ALA A 148 2.72 -15.55 5.74
N GLU A 149 2.39 -16.38 6.71
CA GLU A 149 1.54 -17.55 6.51
C GLU A 149 0.07 -17.16 6.66
N ALA A 150 -0.81 -17.82 5.91
CA ALA A 150 -2.25 -17.56 6.00
C ALA A 150 -2.78 -17.97 7.39
N ILE A 151 -3.42 -17.01 8.07
CA ILE A 151 -4.09 -17.29 9.35
C ILE A 151 -5.53 -17.77 9.10
N ASP A 152 -5.97 -18.80 9.82
CA ASP A 152 -7.32 -19.31 9.70
C ASP A 152 -8.32 -18.35 10.39
N LEU A 153 -9.15 -17.69 9.60
CA LEU A 153 -10.18 -16.77 10.04
C LEU A 153 -11.60 -17.31 9.85
N THR A 154 -11.74 -18.59 9.54
CA THR A 154 -13.05 -19.23 9.25
C THR A 154 -14.04 -19.00 10.40
N ASP A 155 -13.61 -19.20 11.65
CA ASP A 155 -14.46 -19.03 12.84
C ASP A 155 -14.75 -17.56 13.21
N LYS A 156 -14.08 -16.61 12.53
CA LYS A 156 -14.31 -15.18 12.70
C LYS A 156 -15.37 -14.62 11.75
N LEU A 157 -15.73 -15.38 10.70
CA LEU A 157 -16.78 -14.96 9.77
C LEU A 157 -18.09 -14.67 10.51
N GLY A 158 -18.65 -13.48 10.24
CA GLY A 158 -19.89 -13.00 10.87
C GLY A 158 -19.71 -12.45 12.29
N THR A 159 -18.49 -12.31 12.79
CA THR A 159 -18.22 -11.69 14.09
C THR A 159 -17.61 -10.29 13.93
N ASP A 160 -17.82 -9.41 14.91
CA ASP A 160 -17.21 -8.07 14.93
C ASP A 160 -15.68 -8.13 15.05
N GLU A 161 -15.13 -9.24 15.53
CA GLU A 161 -13.70 -9.43 15.69
C GLU A 161 -12.97 -9.52 14.33
N LEU A 162 -13.67 -9.96 13.27
CA LEU A 162 -13.07 -10.13 11.95
C LEU A 162 -12.44 -8.82 11.41
N ALA A 163 -13.03 -7.67 11.70
CA ALA A 163 -12.53 -6.37 11.26
C ALA A 163 -11.12 -6.05 11.78
N SER A 164 -10.71 -6.62 12.92
CA SER A 164 -9.35 -6.45 13.46
C SER A 164 -8.25 -7.19 12.67
N TYR A 165 -8.66 -8.06 11.75
CA TYR A 165 -7.77 -8.81 10.86
C TYR A 165 -7.73 -8.25 9.42
N GLN A 166 -8.24 -7.05 9.21
CA GLN A 166 -8.26 -6.42 7.90
C GLN A 166 -6.86 -6.41 7.27
N ASN A 167 -6.82 -6.68 5.96
CA ASN A 167 -5.61 -6.77 5.13
C ASN A 167 -4.64 -7.93 5.43
N ARG A 168 -4.86 -8.72 6.48
CA ARG A 168 -4.00 -9.88 6.75
C ARG A 168 -4.16 -10.95 5.68
N PHE A 169 -3.07 -11.66 5.42
CA PHE A 169 -3.12 -12.89 4.63
C PHE A 169 -3.84 -13.96 5.44
N ALA A 170 -4.96 -14.44 4.92
CA ALA A 170 -5.94 -15.23 5.64
C ALA A 170 -6.34 -16.49 4.87
N ALA A 171 -6.85 -17.47 5.62
CA ALA A 171 -7.52 -18.67 5.08
C ALA A 171 -8.94 -18.76 5.61
N PHE A 172 -9.85 -19.24 4.77
CA PHE A 172 -11.23 -19.56 5.07
C PHE A 172 -11.51 -20.97 4.60
N LYS A 173 -11.88 -21.87 5.50
CA LYS A 173 -11.99 -23.30 5.22
C LYS A 173 -13.42 -23.77 5.06
N GLY A 174 -13.63 -24.77 4.16
CA GLY A 174 -14.92 -25.39 3.97
C GLY A 174 -16.00 -24.42 3.46
N MET A 175 -15.61 -23.44 2.66
CA MET A 175 -16.50 -22.45 2.07
C MET A 175 -17.30 -23.10 0.93
N THR A 176 -18.63 -23.03 0.98
CA THR A 176 -19.49 -23.55 -0.08
C THR A 176 -19.72 -22.47 -1.13
N VAL A 177 -19.40 -22.75 -2.37
CA VAL A 177 -19.67 -21.85 -3.49
C VAL A 177 -21.19 -21.75 -3.71
N GLU A 178 -21.74 -20.55 -3.64
CA GLU A 178 -23.14 -20.27 -3.98
C GLU A 178 -23.25 -19.70 -5.39
N LYS A 179 -22.30 -18.83 -5.78
CA LYS A 179 -22.34 -18.15 -7.07
C LYS A 179 -20.93 -17.75 -7.52
N VAL A 180 -20.69 -17.77 -8.84
CA VAL A 180 -19.49 -17.22 -9.49
C VAL A 180 -19.94 -16.27 -10.59
N GLU A 181 -19.43 -15.05 -10.60
CA GLU A 181 -19.76 -14.04 -11.59
C GLU A 181 -18.52 -13.31 -12.09
N TYR A 182 -18.39 -13.19 -13.39
CA TYR A 182 -17.41 -12.30 -13.99
C TYR A 182 -17.95 -10.86 -14.00
N LYS A 183 -17.17 -9.87 -13.60
CA LYS A 183 -17.55 -8.46 -13.49
C LYS A 183 -18.25 -7.91 -14.73
N ASN A 184 -17.77 -8.27 -15.91
CA ASN A 184 -18.34 -7.84 -17.20
C ASN A 184 -19.11 -8.96 -17.93
N GLY A 185 -19.47 -10.03 -17.24
CA GLY A 185 -20.18 -11.17 -17.79
C GLY A 185 -19.31 -12.15 -18.59
N GLU A 186 -18.03 -11.87 -18.74
CA GLU A 186 -17.06 -12.69 -19.47
C GLU A 186 -15.66 -12.62 -18.82
N PRO A 187 -14.78 -13.65 -19.01
CA PRO A 187 -13.42 -13.65 -18.47
C PRO A 187 -12.58 -12.44 -18.95
N GLY A 188 -11.68 -11.95 -18.08
CA GLY A 188 -10.71 -10.90 -18.42
C GLY A 188 -10.65 -9.77 -17.39
N ASP A 189 -11.63 -9.68 -16.50
CA ASP A 189 -11.71 -8.74 -15.38
C ASP A 189 -11.97 -9.53 -14.07
N ASP A 190 -12.28 -8.86 -12.97
CA ASP A 190 -12.53 -9.48 -11.67
C ASP A 190 -13.56 -10.61 -11.72
N ILE A 191 -13.38 -11.59 -10.84
CA ILE A 191 -14.37 -12.64 -10.58
C ILE A 191 -14.89 -12.45 -9.16
N TYR A 192 -16.20 -12.28 -9.03
CA TYR A 192 -16.88 -12.25 -7.74
C TYR A 192 -17.40 -13.64 -7.42
N VAL A 193 -17.13 -14.10 -6.20
CA VAL A 193 -17.61 -15.40 -5.72
C VAL A 193 -18.38 -15.19 -4.43
N THR A 194 -19.65 -15.57 -4.43
CA THR A 194 -20.44 -15.66 -3.21
C THR A 194 -20.22 -17.03 -2.57
N PHE A 195 -19.74 -17.04 -1.34
CA PHE A 195 -19.53 -18.23 -0.53
C PHE A 195 -20.53 -18.30 0.61
N GLY A 196 -21.13 -19.46 0.82
CA GLY A 196 -21.92 -19.78 1.99
C GLY A 196 -21.08 -20.38 3.12
N TYR A 197 -21.25 -19.89 4.34
CA TYR A 197 -20.69 -20.48 5.55
C TYR A 197 -21.59 -20.24 6.75
N ASN A 198 -21.94 -21.30 7.51
CA ASN A 198 -22.80 -21.26 8.69
C ASN A 198 -24.14 -20.48 8.49
N GLY A 199 -24.70 -20.58 7.27
CA GLY A 199 -26.00 -19.97 6.94
C GLY A 199 -25.95 -18.46 6.61
N ALA A 200 -24.76 -17.90 6.46
CA ALA A 200 -24.50 -16.58 5.93
C ALA A 200 -23.74 -16.64 4.62
N SER A 201 -23.83 -15.59 3.81
CA SER A 201 -23.12 -15.48 2.53
C SER A 201 -22.08 -14.38 2.59
N TYR A 202 -20.94 -14.59 1.92
CA TYR A 202 -19.78 -13.70 1.89
C TYR A 202 -19.31 -13.55 0.45
N ASP A 203 -19.10 -12.32 -0.01
CA ASP A 203 -18.63 -12.04 -1.35
C ASP A 203 -17.12 -11.80 -1.32
N PHE A 204 -16.38 -12.69 -1.99
CA PHE A 204 -14.94 -12.58 -2.19
C PHE A 204 -14.63 -12.27 -3.66
N CYS A 205 -13.42 -11.81 -3.93
CA CYS A 205 -13.03 -11.36 -5.28
C CYS A 205 -11.69 -11.97 -5.72
N VAL A 206 -11.62 -12.47 -6.94
CA VAL A 206 -10.34 -12.54 -7.64
C VAL A 206 -10.14 -11.20 -8.31
N GLU A 207 -9.33 -10.36 -7.71
CA GLU A 207 -8.99 -9.04 -8.21
C GLU A 207 -7.98 -9.18 -9.35
N ALA A 208 -8.37 -8.77 -10.56
CA ALA A 208 -7.63 -9.06 -11.79
C ALA A 208 -6.25 -8.40 -11.87
N TYR A 209 -6.05 -7.28 -11.17
CA TYR A 209 -4.73 -6.63 -11.11
C TYR A 209 -3.77 -7.31 -10.14
N LEU A 210 -4.29 -8.06 -9.15
CA LEU A 210 -3.50 -8.89 -8.24
C LEU A 210 -3.25 -10.27 -8.85
N THR A 211 -4.32 -10.91 -9.36
CA THR A 211 -4.32 -12.30 -9.81
C THR A 211 -4.85 -12.37 -11.24
N GLY A 212 -4.07 -11.90 -12.19
CA GLY A 212 -4.47 -11.69 -13.58
C GLY A 212 -5.10 -12.93 -14.25
N ALA A 213 -5.86 -12.69 -15.31
CA ALA A 213 -6.68 -13.69 -16.02
C ALA A 213 -5.91 -14.92 -16.55
N ASP A 214 -4.58 -14.81 -16.70
CA ASP A 214 -3.73 -15.93 -17.17
C ASP A 214 -3.33 -16.88 -16.05
N THR A 215 -3.54 -16.51 -14.78
CA THR A 215 -3.08 -17.28 -13.62
C THR A 215 -3.90 -18.54 -13.39
N GLU A 216 -3.29 -19.53 -12.74
CA GLU A 216 -3.98 -20.77 -12.35
C GLU A 216 -5.11 -20.49 -11.35
N VAL A 217 -4.95 -19.50 -10.46
CA VAL A 217 -5.99 -19.10 -9.50
C VAL A 217 -7.20 -18.55 -10.21
N TYR A 218 -7.03 -17.63 -11.16
CA TYR A 218 -8.13 -17.07 -11.94
C TYR A 218 -8.93 -18.16 -12.66
N LYS A 219 -8.22 -19.09 -13.31
CA LYS A 219 -8.85 -20.23 -14.00
C LYS A 219 -9.54 -21.18 -13.03
N ALA A 220 -8.91 -21.49 -11.91
CA ALA A 220 -9.48 -22.38 -10.89
C ALA A 220 -10.76 -21.80 -10.30
N VAL A 221 -10.77 -20.52 -9.94
CA VAL A 221 -11.95 -19.84 -9.40
C VAL A 221 -13.05 -19.71 -10.45
N GLY A 222 -12.70 -19.37 -11.69
CA GLY A 222 -13.67 -19.28 -12.80
C GLY A 222 -14.30 -20.62 -13.19
N ALA A 223 -13.69 -21.74 -12.80
CA ALA A 223 -14.22 -23.09 -13.04
C ALA A 223 -15.11 -23.61 -11.90
N LEU A 224 -15.19 -22.91 -10.77
CA LEU A 224 -16.03 -23.29 -9.64
C LEU A 224 -17.52 -23.21 -10.01
N THR A 225 -18.30 -24.08 -9.41
CA THR A 225 -19.76 -24.14 -9.60
C THR A 225 -20.48 -24.15 -8.25
N ALA A 226 -21.72 -23.71 -8.25
CA ALA A 226 -22.53 -23.73 -7.03
C ALA A 226 -22.62 -25.15 -6.44
N GLY A 227 -22.32 -25.26 -5.15
CA GLY A 227 -22.26 -26.50 -4.40
C GLY A 227 -20.84 -27.04 -4.19
N ASP A 228 -19.83 -26.55 -4.92
CA ASP A 228 -18.43 -26.89 -4.65
C ASP A 228 -18.04 -26.43 -3.25
N VAL A 229 -17.23 -27.22 -2.54
CA VAL A 229 -16.67 -26.87 -1.25
C VAL A 229 -15.18 -26.67 -1.38
N VAL A 230 -14.68 -25.50 -0.96
CA VAL A 230 -13.27 -25.13 -1.12
C VAL A 230 -12.69 -24.50 0.15
N ASP A 231 -11.39 -24.64 0.32
CA ASP A 231 -10.60 -23.79 1.18
C ASP A 231 -10.08 -22.60 0.34
N VAL A 232 -10.17 -21.39 0.88
CA VAL A 232 -9.78 -20.15 0.20
C VAL A 232 -8.65 -19.49 0.97
N GLU A 233 -7.58 -19.07 0.29
CA GLU A 233 -6.56 -18.19 0.86
C GLU A 233 -6.54 -16.88 0.08
N GLY A 234 -6.29 -15.76 0.80
CA GLY A 234 -6.20 -14.43 0.20
C GLY A 234 -5.98 -13.33 1.23
N PHE A 235 -5.98 -12.11 0.77
CA PHE A 235 -5.88 -10.95 1.67
C PHE A 235 -7.27 -10.54 2.14
N ALA A 236 -7.46 -10.38 3.45
CA ALA A 236 -8.73 -10.01 4.07
C ALA A 236 -9.08 -8.53 3.79
N TYR A 237 -9.23 -8.19 2.50
CA TYR A 237 -9.64 -6.87 2.03
C TYR A 237 -11.08 -6.58 2.43
N TRP A 238 -11.43 -5.31 2.49
CA TRP A 238 -12.74 -4.84 2.93
C TRP A 238 -13.43 -4.00 1.86
N TYR A 239 -14.69 -4.31 1.57
CA TYR A 239 -15.57 -3.49 0.75
C TYR A 239 -16.99 -3.62 1.29
N GLU A 240 -17.43 -2.64 2.09
CA GLU A 240 -18.72 -2.70 2.82
C GLU A 240 -18.89 -3.97 3.69
N GLY A 241 -17.79 -4.67 3.98
CA GLY A 241 -17.67 -5.95 4.66
C GLY A 241 -16.45 -6.70 4.18
N ILE A 242 -16.23 -7.92 4.71
CA ILE A 242 -15.13 -8.76 4.22
C ILE A 242 -15.30 -9.08 2.73
N ASN A 243 -14.30 -8.74 1.94
CA ASN A 243 -14.24 -9.02 0.50
C ASN A 243 -12.83 -9.52 0.16
N THR A 244 -12.49 -10.72 0.62
CA THR A 244 -11.15 -11.28 0.48
C THR A 244 -10.71 -11.30 -0.97
N HIS A 245 -9.52 -10.73 -1.25
CA HIS A 245 -8.88 -10.84 -2.54
C HIS A 245 -8.18 -12.20 -2.64
N ILE A 246 -8.79 -13.12 -3.39
CA ILE A 246 -8.41 -14.53 -3.47
C ILE A 246 -7.07 -14.69 -4.17
N THR A 247 -6.15 -15.43 -3.55
CA THR A 247 -4.86 -15.79 -4.12
C THR A 247 -4.71 -17.30 -4.31
N LYS A 248 -5.59 -18.10 -3.70
CA LYS A 248 -5.60 -19.54 -3.86
C LYS A 248 -6.95 -20.14 -3.49
N VAL A 249 -7.37 -21.17 -4.22
CA VAL A 249 -8.48 -22.05 -3.86
C VAL A 249 -8.02 -23.50 -3.90
N THR A 250 -8.50 -24.29 -2.95
CA THR A 250 -8.20 -25.71 -2.86
C THR A 250 -9.51 -26.47 -2.67
N PRO A 251 -9.92 -27.35 -3.59
CA PRO A 251 -11.10 -28.18 -3.41
C PRO A 251 -10.99 -29.04 -2.14
N VAL A 252 -12.07 -29.15 -1.41
CA VAL A 252 -12.19 -30.07 -0.27
C VAL A 252 -12.84 -31.35 -0.78
N ASP A 253 -12.06 -32.43 -0.79
CA ASP A 253 -12.58 -33.74 -1.18
C ASP A 253 -13.69 -34.17 -0.20
N GLU A 254 -14.86 -34.51 -0.71
CA GLU A 254 -15.89 -35.20 0.08
C GLU A 254 -15.31 -36.56 0.56
N LYS A 255 -15.21 -36.71 1.89
CA LYS A 255 -14.78 -37.98 2.50
C LYS A 255 -15.91 -38.93 2.67
#